data_c1cfbe8d971a874d667fc8705c90e7ad
#
_entry.id   c1cfbe8d971a874d667fc8705c90e7ad
#
_cell.length_a   1.000
_cell.length_b   1.000
_cell.length_c   1.000
_cell.angle_alpha   90.00
_cell.angle_beta   90.00
_cell.angle_gamma   90.00
#
_symmetry.space_group_name_H-M   'P 1'
#
loop_
_entity.id
_entity.type
_entity.pdbx_description
1 polymer ?
#
loop_
_entity_poly.entity_id
_entity_poly.type
_entity_poly.pdbx_seq_one_letter_code
_entity_poly.pdbx_strand_id
1 'polypeptide(L)'
;MKINRDRFAIKPGMAKGFTSDSPIPTRIVSNEEFPPLPRTEAQVRVERLIHAGGGKFGRSLGMNRRDFLKTSGGMAVALLAMNSVFGKFFDVLEVEAADPAAFAERSGITPFIFDVQTHYVSRGYDPANTEASRKGAVAKDRLLALRKRARDMGMNPRLSQDRGTMEDLDWINFVKEVFLDSETSMGLISTPPGPYPQEAVVPPKEMAHIRDELNRLTDSRRMLAHGLVTPQLGKADLEFMELQAATLKVDAW
;
A
#
# COMPACT_ATOMS: atom_id res chain seq x y z
N MET A 1 34.75 -11.38 -16.67
CA MET A 1 34.67 -10.31 -15.66
C MET A 1 34.60 -11.02 -14.30
N LYS A 2 35.70 -11.00 -13.51
CA LYS A 2 35.73 -11.68 -12.19
C LYS A 2 35.05 -10.73 -11.20
N ILE A 3 33.88 -11.13 -10.69
CA ILE A 3 33.21 -10.41 -9.60
C ILE A 3 34.06 -10.56 -8.36
N ASN A 4 34.60 -9.45 -7.86
CA ASN A 4 35.38 -9.42 -6.63
C ASN A 4 34.42 -9.64 -5.43
N ARG A 5 34.36 -10.88 -4.94
CA ARG A 5 33.50 -11.31 -3.82
C ARG A 5 33.87 -10.66 -2.49
N ASP A 6 35.09 -10.09 -2.35
CA ASP A 6 35.55 -9.49 -1.09
C ASP A 6 34.91 -8.13 -0.77
N ARG A 7 34.25 -7.50 -1.74
CA ARG A 7 33.52 -6.24 -1.52
C ARG A 7 32.22 -6.40 -0.72
N PHE A 8 31.73 -7.63 -0.55
CA PHE A 8 30.47 -7.94 0.13
C PHE A 8 30.66 -8.76 1.41
N ALA A 9 31.90 -8.99 1.84
CA ALA A 9 32.18 -9.69 3.09
C ALA A 9 31.73 -8.81 4.27
N ILE A 10 30.59 -9.17 4.88
CA ILE A 10 30.16 -8.60 6.16
C ILE A 10 31.20 -8.97 7.20
N LYS A 11 31.88 -7.95 7.79
CA LYS A 11 32.85 -8.19 8.85
C LYS A 11 32.18 -8.96 9.99
N PRO A 12 32.78 -10.06 10.48
CA PRO A 12 32.24 -10.84 11.59
C PRO A 12 32.24 -10.04 12.91
N GLY A 13 31.32 -9.22 13.13
CA GLY A 13 31.19 -8.31 14.27
C GLY A 13 29.95 -7.43 14.18
N MET A 14 29.38 -7.30 12.98
CA MET A 14 28.15 -6.52 12.77
C MET A 14 26.87 -7.30 13.06
N ALA A 15 26.95 -8.61 13.29
CA ALA A 15 25.78 -9.45 13.58
C ALA A 15 25.36 -9.47 15.06
N LYS A 16 26.04 -8.72 15.95
CA LYS A 16 25.63 -8.59 17.34
C LYS A 16 24.47 -7.59 17.45
N GLY A 17 23.26 -8.12 17.49
CA GLY A 17 22.09 -7.47 18.07
C GLY A 17 21.45 -6.41 17.18
N PHE A 18 20.80 -6.82 16.12
CA PHE A 18 19.70 -6.07 15.51
C PHE A 18 18.44 -6.15 16.40
N THR A 19 18.53 -5.76 17.65
CA THR A 19 17.37 -5.29 18.39
C THR A 19 17.19 -3.84 18.01
N SER A 20 16.43 -3.59 16.95
CA SER A 20 15.91 -2.26 16.68
C SER A 20 15.13 -1.84 17.93
N ASP A 21 15.57 -0.81 18.66
CA ASP A 21 14.80 -0.23 19.76
C ASP A 21 13.54 0.51 19.23
N SER A 22 13.23 0.35 17.96
CA SER A 22 12.08 0.93 17.28
C SER A 22 10.89 -0.03 17.32
N PRO A 23 9.67 0.45 17.63
CA PRO A 23 8.45 -0.36 17.61
C PRO A 23 8.04 -0.83 16.21
N ILE A 24 8.60 -0.21 15.17
CA ILE A 24 8.40 -0.58 13.76
C ILE A 24 9.74 -0.83 13.08
N PRO A 25 9.80 -1.70 12.05
CA PRO A 25 11.02 -1.90 11.27
C PRO A 25 11.38 -0.63 10.48
N THR A 26 12.53 -0.05 10.79
CA THR A 26 13.08 1.14 10.09
C THR A 26 14.20 0.79 9.12
N ARG A 27 14.51 -0.49 8.98
CA ARG A 27 15.58 -1.01 8.14
C ARG A 27 15.06 -2.16 7.29
N ILE A 28 15.51 -2.20 6.05
CA ILE A 28 15.29 -3.35 5.18
C ILE A 28 16.23 -4.47 5.65
N VAL A 29 15.66 -5.64 5.92
CA VAL A 29 16.41 -6.84 6.29
C VAL A 29 16.60 -7.68 5.03
N SER A 30 17.82 -8.17 4.81
CA SER A 30 18.10 -9.12 3.73
C SER A 30 17.49 -10.49 4.05
N ASN A 31 17.07 -11.21 3.00
CA ASN A 31 16.76 -12.63 3.04
C ASN A 31 18.00 -13.51 2.92
N GLU A 32 19.21 -12.92 3.07
CA GLU A 32 20.53 -13.54 2.91
C GLU A 32 20.94 -13.86 1.45
N GLU A 33 20.02 -13.75 0.50
CA GLU A 33 20.30 -13.94 -0.92
C GLU A 33 20.85 -12.65 -1.57
N PHE A 34 20.33 -11.51 -1.15
CA PHE A 34 20.75 -10.19 -1.64
C PHE A 34 21.17 -9.27 -0.49
N PRO A 35 22.19 -8.41 -0.69
CA PRO A 35 22.51 -7.41 0.30
C PRO A 35 21.31 -6.43 0.47
N PRO A 36 21.01 -6.02 1.71
CA PRO A 36 19.93 -5.08 1.95
C PRO A 36 20.19 -3.75 1.24
N LEU A 37 19.17 -3.16 0.66
CA LEU A 37 19.26 -1.84 0.04
C LEU A 37 19.68 -0.78 1.06
N PRO A 38 20.46 0.24 0.65
CA PRO A 38 20.75 1.37 1.50
C PRO A 38 19.46 2.06 1.96
N ARG A 39 19.45 2.53 3.20
CA ARG A 39 18.32 3.29 3.73
C ARG A 39 18.18 4.63 3.00
N THR A 40 16.95 4.99 2.68
CA THR A 40 16.62 6.31 2.15
C THR A 40 16.74 7.37 3.26
N GLU A 41 16.89 8.63 2.88
CA GLU A 41 16.89 9.76 3.82
C GLU A 41 15.58 9.83 4.63
N ALA A 42 14.45 9.50 3.99
CA ALA A 42 13.15 9.43 4.65
C ALA A 42 13.13 8.38 5.77
N GLN A 43 13.63 7.16 5.51
CA GLN A 43 13.73 6.12 6.53
C GLN A 43 14.65 6.52 7.70
N VAL A 44 15.78 7.17 7.41
CA VAL A 44 16.69 7.70 8.43
C VAL A 44 16.01 8.80 9.25
N ARG A 45 15.22 9.66 8.61
CA ARG A 45 14.46 10.71 9.27
C ARG A 45 13.39 10.15 10.20
N VAL A 46 12.62 9.14 9.77
CA VAL A 46 11.65 8.45 10.63
C VAL A 46 12.33 7.88 11.87
N GLU A 47 13.42 7.14 11.71
CA GLU A 47 14.16 6.57 12.85
C GLU A 47 14.61 7.63 13.85
N ARG A 48 15.14 8.78 13.37
CA ARG A 48 15.51 9.90 14.25
C ARG A 48 14.31 10.45 15.03
N LEU A 49 13.17 10.62 14.36
CA LEU A 49 11.96 11.12 15.00
C LEU A 49 11.42 10.15 16.06
N ILE A 50 11.44 8.85 15.77
CA ILE A 50 11.07 7.81 16.76
C ILE A 50 11.98 7.90 17.99
N HIS A 51 13.28 8.00 17.79
CA HIS A 51 14.23 8.09 18.91
C HIS A 51 14.09 9.40 19.69
N ALA A 52 13.85 10.52 19.03
CA ALA A 52 13.64 11.82 19.66
C ALA A 52 12.33 11.82 20.47
N GLY A 53 11.23 11.37 19.88
CA GLY A 53 9.94 11.23 20.55
C GLY A 53 9.99 10.26 21.72
N GLY A 54 10.60 9.08 21.52
CA GLY A 54 10.81 8.11 22.59
C GLY A 54 11.60 8.66 23.76
N GLY A 55 12.59 9.51 23.50
CA GLY A 55 13.33 10.23 24.54
C GLY A 55 12.51 11.33 25.24
N LYS A 56 11.68 12.07 24.48
CA LYS A 56 10.81 13.13 25.01
C LYS A 56 9.76 12.52 25.95
N PHE A 57 8.93 11.64 25.43
CA PHE A 57 7.79 11.07 26.16
C PHE A 57 8.21 10.06 27.22
N GLY A 58 9.27 9.28 26.97
CA GLY A 58 9.82 8.39 28.00
C GLY A 58 10.21 9.15 29.26
N ARG A 59 10.93 10.27 29.13
CA ARG A 59 11.28 11.11 30.29
C ARG A 59 10.07 11.66 31.05
N SER A 60 9.03 12.11 30.34
CA SER A 60 7.81 12.61 30.97
C SER A 60 7.06 11.55 31.77
N LEU A 61 7.22 10.28 31.41
CA LEU A 61 6.61 9.13 32.08
C LEU A 61 7.59 8.41 33.04
N GLY A 62 8.76 8.99 33.33
CA GLY A 62 9.77 8.36 34.19
C GLY A 62 10.41 7.09 33.63
N MET A 63 10.35 6.90 32.32
CA MET A 63 10.88 5.73 31.63
C MET A 63 12.15 6.08 30.84
N ASN A 64 13.06 5.11 30.71
CA ASN A 64 14.12 5.25 29.71
C ASN A 64 13.54 5.06 28.29
N ARG A 65 14.23 5.61 27.27
CA ARG A 65 13.77 5.57 25.88
C ARG A 65 13.45 4.16 25.37
N ARG A 66 14.32 3.18 25.70
CA ARG A 66 14.16 1.80 25.20
C ARG A 66 12.90 1.13 25.74
N ASP A 67 12.62 1.30 27.01
CA ASP A 67 11.43 0.72 27.62
C ASP A 67 10.17 1.43 27.18
N PHE A 68 10.20 2.76 27.02
CA PHE A 68 9.10 3.51 26.46
C PHE A 68 8.74 3.04 25.03
N LEU A 69 9.75 2.85 24.16
CA LEU A 69 9.51 2.42 22.78
C LEU A 69 8.91 1.01 22.65
N LYS A 70 8.86 0.22 23.72
CA LYS A 70 8.16 -1.07 23.77
C LYS A 70 6.68 -0.94 24.18
N THR A 71 6.25 0.26 24.54
CA THR A 71 4.86 0.52 24.96
C THR A 71 3.99 0.96 23.80
N SER A 72 2.68 1.05 24.03
CA SER A 72 1.71 1.66 23.11
C SER A 72 2.05 3.11 22.78
N GLY A 73 2.53 3.91 23.75
CA GLY A 73 3.02 5.27 23.51
C GLY A 73 4.22 5.30 22.56
N GLY A 74 5.10 4.29 22.64
CA GLY A 74 6.19 4.12 21.68
C GLY A 74 5.69 3.85 20.26
N MET A 75 4.63 3.06 20.11
CA MET A 75 3.96 2.84 18.84
C MET A 75 3.33 4.13 18.31
N ALA A 76 2.62 4.89 19.16
CA ALA A 76 2.05 6.19 18.77
C ALA A 76 3.13 7.15 18.24
N VAL A 77 4.29 7.23 18.91
CA VAL A 77 5.45 8.00 18.42
C VAL A 77 5.91 7.54 17.04
N ALA A 78 5.97 6.23 16.81
CA ALA A 78 6.37 5.70 15.51
C ALA A 78 5.38 6.07 14.40
N LEU A 79 4.09 5.97 14.65
CA LEU A 79 3.04 6.35 13.70
C LEU A 79 3.05 7.87 13.41
N LEU A 80 3.24 8.70 14.44
CA LEU A 80 3.42 10.15 14.27
C LEU A 80 4.66 10.47 13.43
N ALA A 81 5.77 9.78 13.65
CA ALA A 81 6.99 9.94 12.87
C ALA A 81 6.78 9.56 11.40
N MET A 82 6.06 8.47 11.14
CA MET A 82 5.67 8.07 9.79
C MET A 82 4.80 9.14 9.13
N ASN A 83 3.77 9.63 9.82
CA ASN A 83 2.90 10.69 9.31
C ASN A 83 3.69 11.96 8.95
N SER A 84 4.67 12.34 9.75
CA SER A 84 5.43 13.57 9.52
C SER A 84 6.39 13.50 8.33
N VAL A 85 6.76 12.30 7.90
CA VAL A 85 7.74 12.10 6.80
C VAL A 85 7.05 11.72 5.49
N PHE A 86 6.05 10.86 5.56
CA PHE A 86 5.41 10.29 4.37
C PHE A 86 4.02 10.86 4.07
N GLY A 87 3.47 11.68 4.96
CA GLY A 87 2.11 12.20 4.88
C GLY A 87 1.19 11.51 5.90
N LYS A 88 0.02 12.04 6.08
CA LYS A 88 -0.94 11.58 7.08
C LYS A 88 -1.59 10.26 6.67
N PHE A 89 -1.04 9.16 7.17
CA PHE A 89 -1.56 7.79 6.96
C PHE A 89 -2.36 7.27 8.14
N PHE A 90 -1.87 7.57 9.35
CA PHE A 90 -2.39 6.99 10.58
C PHE A 90 -3.19 8.05 11.33
N ASP A 91 -4.37 7.68 11.80
CA ASP A 91 -5.13 8.52 12.72
C ASP A 91 -4.59 8.31 14.14
N VAL A 92 -3.58 9.09 14.47
CA VAL A 92 -2.89 9.08 15.77
C VAL A 92 -2.64 10.50 16.23
N LEU A 93 -2.88 10.76 17.52
CA LEU A 93 -2.71 12.06 18.15
C LEU A 93 -1.48 12.08 19.06
N GLU A 94 -0.87 13.26 19.24
CA GLU A 94 0.30 13.42 20.12
C GLU A 94 -0.02 13.04 21.59
N VAL A 95 -1.25 13.22 22.02
CA VAL A 95 -1.70 12.81 23.37
C VAL A 95 -1.55 11.31 23.60
N GLU A 96 -1.70 10.50 22.57
CA GLU A 96 -1.57 9.04 22.66
C GLU A 96 -0.12 8.60 22.92
N ALA A 97 0.85 9.43 22.54
CA ALA A 97 2.25 9.21 22.90
C ALA A 97 2.57 9.63 24.36
N ALA A 98 1.83 10.62 24.88
CA ALA A 98 2.01 11.12 26.24
C ALA A 98 1.22 10.32 27.27
N ASP A 99 0.08 9.74 26.88
CA ASP A 99 -0.81 8.96 27.73
C ASP A 99 -1.09 7.59 27.09
N PRO A 100 -0.51 6.52 27.65
CA PRO A 100 -0.76 5.15 27.15
C PRO A 100 -2.22 4.70 27.26
N ALA A 101 -3.01 5.26 28.18
CA ALA A 101 -4.43 4.94 28.30
C ALA A 101 -5.22 5.52 27.11
N ALA A 102 -4.91 6.76 26.71
CA ALA A 102 -5.52 7.38 25.54
C ALA A 102 -5.23 6.58 24.24
N PHE A 103 -4.03 6.04 24.09
CA PHE A 103 -3.72 5.17 22.96
C PHE A 103 -4.51 3.86 23.02
N ALA A 104 -4.57 3.22 24.17
CA ALA A 104 -5.29 1.95 24.35
C ALA A 104 -6.78 2.10 24.09
N GLU A 105 -7.36 3.21 24.51
CA GLU A 105 -8.78 3.53 24.29
C GLU A 105 -9.09 3.67 22.79
N ARG A 106 -8.25 4.37 22.03
CA ARG A 106 -8.45 4.57 20.59
C ARG A 106 -8.03 3.37 19.73
N SER A 107 -6.89 2.77 20.01
CA SER A 107 -6.38 1.64 19.22
C SER A 107 -7.20 0.35 19.37
N GLY A 108 -7.95 0.23 20.47
CA GLY A 108 -8.89 -0.87 20.66
C GLY A 108 -10.20 -0.73 19.88
N ILE A 109 -10.48 0.46 19.33
CA ILE A 109 -11.75 0.79 18.70
C ILE A 109 -11.65 0.79 17.17
N THR A 110 -10.50 1.20 16.60
CA THR A 110 -10.35 1.33 15.14
C THR A 110 -9.03 0.72 14.68
N PRO A 111 -9.01 -0.54 14.24
CA PRO A 111 -7.80 -1.15 13.68
C PRO A 111 -7.40 -0.40 12.40
N PHE A 112 -6.08 -0.26 12.17
CA PHE A 112 -5.59 0.20 10.89
C PHE A 112 -5.70 -0.94 9.87
N ILE A 113 -6.62 -0.80 8.91
CA ILE A 113 -6.84 -1.77 7.84
C ILE A 113 -6.23 -1.24 6.55
N PHE A 114 -5.25 -1.95 6.03
CA PHE A 114 -4.67 -1.69 4.72
C PHE A 114 -5.07 -2.82 3.75
N ASP A 115 -5.97 -2.50 2.83
CA ASP A 115 -6.32 -3.41 1.75
C ASP A 115 -5.31 -3.26 0.61
N VAL A 116 -4.49 -4.29 0.43
CA VAL A 116 -3.38 -4.29 -0.54
C VAL A 116 -3.81 -4.65 -1.96
N GLN A 117 -5.09 -4.94 -2.19
CA GLN A 117 -5.59 -5.36 -3.50
C GLN A 117 -7.04 -4.93 -3.72
N THR A 118 -7.24 -3.65 -3.97
CA THR A 118 -8.56 -3.11 -4.29
C THR A 118 -8.76 -2.96 -5.79
N HIS A 119 -9.99 -3.09 -6.23
CA HIS A 119 -10.35 -3.01 -7.66
C HIS A 119 -11.67 -2.26 -7.85
N TYR A 120 -11.76 -1.57 -8.97
CA TYR A 120 -13.02 -1.10 -9.54
C TYR A 120 -13.00 -1.34 -11.06
N VAL A 121 -14.00 -0.95 -11.77
CA VAL A 121 -14.08 -1.05 -13.24
C VAL A 121 -14.25 0.34 -13.83
N SER A 122 -13.38 0.71 -14.78
CA SER A 122 -13.50 1.98 -15.48
C SER A 122 -14.85 2.12 -16.16
N ARG A 123 -15.43 3.30 -16.05
CA ARG A 123 -16.70 3.60 -16.71
C ARG A 123 -16.57 3.43 -18.22
N GLY A 124 -17.46 2.65 -18.81
CA GLY A 124 -17.43 2.34 -20.23
C GLY A 124 -16.48 1.21 -20.63
N TYR A 125 -15.81 0.55 -19.67
CA TYR A 125 -15.07 -0.65 -19.98
C TYR A 125 -16.02 -1.74 -20.51
N ASP A 126 -15.77 -2.18 -21.74
CA ASP A 126 -16.50 -3.28 -22.38
C ASP A 126 -15.53 -4.43 -22.70
N PRO A 127 -15.57 -5.50 -21.93
CA PRO A 127 -14.69 -6.65 -22.16
C PRO A 127 -14.91 -7.32 -23.52
N ALA A 128 -16.08 -7.12 -24.12
CA ALA A 128 -16.39 -7.67 -25.44
C ALA A 128 -15.74 -6.89 -26.59
N ASN A 129 -15.37 -5.65 -26.33
CA ASN A 129 -14.86 -4.70 -27.35
C ASN A 129 -13.34 -4.48 -27.26
N THR A 130 -12.65 -5.19 -26.38
CA THR A 130 -11.20 -5.10 -26.29
C THR A 130 -10.51 -5.79 -27.48
N GLU A 131 -9.30 -5.36 -27.81
CA GLU A 131 -8.47 -6.01 -28.83
C GLU A 131 -8.16 -7.47 -28.45
N ALA A 132 -7.93 -7.72 -27.15
CA ALA A 132 -7.76 -9.06 -26.62
C ALA A 132 -8.97 -9.94 -26.89
N SER A 133 -10.17 -9.40 -26.74
CA SER A 133 -11.43 -10.13 -27.01
C SER A 133 -11.62 -10.36 -28.51
N ARG A 134 -11.36 -9.34 -29.33
CA ARG A 134 -11.46 -9.47 -30.82
C ARG A 134 -10.45 -10.48 -31.37
N LYS A 135 -9.28 -10.62 -30.75
CA LYS A 135 -8.25 -11.61 -31.11
C LYS A 135 -8.46 -12.99 -30.43
N GLY A 136 -9.53 -13.17 -29.69
CA GLY A 136 -9.81 -14.42 -28.99
C GLY A 136 -8.90 -14.74 -27.80
N ALA A 137 -8.07 -13.77 -27.38
CA ALA A 137 -7.14 -13.95 -26.26
C ALA A 137 -7.84 -13.97 -24.89
N VAL A 138 -9.02 -13.34 -24.79
CA VAL A 138 -9.87 -13.36 -23.60
C VAL A 138 -11.30 -13.66 -24.04
N ALA A 139 -11.85 -14.76 -23.53
CA ALA A 139 -13.24 -15.09 -23.82
C ALA A 139 -14.16 -14.16 -23.01
N LYS A 140 -15.10 -13.49 -23.71
CA LYS A 140 -16.16 -12.68 -23.12
C LYS A 140 -16.83 -13.41 -21.95
N ASP A 141 -17.02 -14.71 -22.09
CA ASP A 141 -17.65 -15.56 -21.11
C ASP A 141 -16.83 -15.72 -19.82
N ARG A 142 -15.51 -15.52 -19.84
CA ARG A 142 -14.67 -15.64 -18.64
C ARG A 142 -14.96 -14.57 -17.60
N LEU A 143 -15.12 -13.31 -18.00
CA LEU A 143 -15.42 -12.23 -17.07
C LEU A 143 -16.83 -12.36 -16.50
N LEU A 144 -17.80 -12.74 -17.35
CA LEU A 144 -19.15 -13.05 -16.91
C LEU A 144 -19.20 -14.27 -15.99
N ALA A 145 -18.41 -15.31 -16.29
CA ALA A 145 -18.27 -16.49 -15.44
C ALA A 145 -17.60 -16.16 -14.11
N LEU A 146 -16.56 -15.32 -14.10
CA LEU A 146 -15.90 -14.86 -12.87
C LEU A 146 -16.86 -14.07 -11.98
N ARG A 147 -17.61 -13.15 -12.57
CA ARG A 147 -18.63 -12.36 -11.89
C ARG A 147 -19.76 -13.24 -11.31
N LYS A 148 -20.26 -14.19 -12.10
CA LYS A 148 -21.24 -15.16 -11.63
C LYS A 148 -20.69 -15.97 -10.46
N ARG A 149 -19.44 -16.43 -10.56
CA ARG A 149 -18.77 -17.19 -9.51
C ARG A 149 -18.58 -16.38 -8.22
N ALA A 150 -18.16 -15.12 -8.32
CA ALA A 150 -18.03 -14.23 -7.16
C ALA A 150 -19.38 -14.03 -6.46
N ARG A 151 -20.47 -13.87 -7.22
CA ARG A 151 -21.84 -13.79 -6.71
C ARG A 151 -22.28 -15.10 -6.03
N ASP A 152 -22.08 -16.22 -6.72
CA ASP A 152 -22.48 -17.54 -6.21
C ASP A 152 -21.71 -17.94 -4.94
N MET A 153 -20.49 -17.42 -4.77
CA MET A 153 -19.67 -17.61 -3.57
C MET A 153 -20.00 -16.64 -2.43
N GLY A 154 -20.93 -15.71 -2.62
CA GLY A 154 -21.32 -14.73 -1.61
C GLY A 154 -20.23 -13.73 -1.25
N MET A 155 -19.23 -13.51 -2.11
CA MET A 155 -18.12 -12.59 -1.88
C MET A 155 -18.58 -11.13 -1.75
N ASN A 156 -19.72 -10.78 -2.35
CA ASN A 156 -20.43 -9.53 -2.11
C ASN A 156 -21.94 -9.78 -2.10
N PRO A 157 -22.60 -9.73 -0.92
CA PRO A 157 -24.04 -9.96 -0.80
C PRO A 157 -24.90 -9.02 -1.66
N ARG A 158 -24.40 -7.81 -1.95
CA ARG A 158 -25.13 -6.85 -2.81
C ARG A 158 -25.10 -7.26 -4.29
N LEU A 159 -24.07 -7.97 -4.73
CA LEU A 159 -23.98 -8.55 -6.07
C LEU A 159 -24.83 -9.83 -6.22
N SER A 160 -25.37 -10.37 -5.14
CA SER A 160 -26.26 -11.55 -5.18
C SER A 160 -27.66 -11.23 -5.70
N GLN A 161 -28.05 -9.94 -5.76
CA GLN A 161 -29.27 -9.52 -6.41
C GLN A 161 -29.10 -9.56 -7.94
N ASP A 162 -30.09 -10.05 -8.65
CA ASP A 162 -30.07 -10.43 -10.09
C ASP A 162 -29.77 -9.30 -11.10
N ARG A 163 -29.39 -8.10 -10.67
CA ARG A 163 -29.29 -6.91 -11.51
C ARG A 163 -27.98 -6.15 -11.42
N GLY A 164 -26.92 -6.73 -10.83
CA GLY A 164 -25.63 -6.05 -10.82
C GLY A 164 -25.10 -5.81 -12.24
N THR A 165 -24.86 -4.57 -12.62
CA THR A 165 -24.23 -4.16 -13.88
C THR A 165 -22.73 -3.89 -13.69
N MET A 166 -21.98 -3.71 -14.78
CA MET A 166 -20.59 -3.27 -14.67
C MET A 166 -20.48 -1.86 -14.06
N GLU A 167 -21.54 -1.06 -14.17
CA GLU A 167 -21.64 0.28 -13.58
C GLU A 167 -21.66 0.25 -12.06
N ASP A 168 -22.15 -0.83 -11.45
CA ASP A 168 -22.11 -1.02 -10.00
C ASP A 168 -20.68 -1.21 -9.46
N LEU A 169 -19.72 -1.45 -10.33
CA LEU A 169 -18.31 -1.62 -10.02
C LEU A 169 -17.50 -0.36 -10.32
N ASP A 170 -18.14 0.77 -10.60
CA ASP A 170 -17.46 2.03 -10.89
C ASP A 170 -16.73 2.60 -9.65
N TRP A 171 -15.91 3.62 -9.87
CA TRP A 171 -15.09 4.21 -8.82
C TRP A 171 -15.89 4.87 -7.70
N ILE A 172 -17.10 5.36 -7.96
CA ILE A 172 -17.95 5.99 -6.94
C ILE A 172 -18.43 4.95 -5.94
N ASN A 173 -18.93 3.82 -6.45
CA ASN A 173 -19.32 2.70 -5.60
C ASN A 173 -18.11 2.08 -4.89
N PHE A 174 -16.97 1.99 -5.57
CA PHE A 174 -15.72 1.58 -4.96
C PHE A 174 -15.34 2.45 -3.75
N VAL A 175 -15.34 3.78 -3.88
CA VAL A 175 -15.04 4.69 -2.76
C VAL A 175 -16.03 4.51 -1.62
N LYS A 176 -17.33 4.40 -1.97
CA LYS A 176 -18.38 4.17 -0.98
C LYS A 176 -18.15 2.87 -0.21
N GLU A 177 -17.98 1.75 -0.90
CA GLU A 177 -17.88 0.43 -0.26
C GLU A 177 -16.56 0.23 0.48
N VAL A 178 -15.44 0.71 -0.06
CA VAL A 178 -14.12 0.51 0.52
C VAL A 178 -13.83 1.50 1.66
N PHE A 179 -14.30 2.75 1.58
CA PHE A 179 -13.86 3.79 2.53
C PHE A 179 -14.99 4.40 3.36
N LEU A 180 -16.25 4.29 2.95
CA LEU A 180 -17.38 4.87 3.68
C LEU A 180 -18.21 3.80 4.40
N ASP A 181 -18.38 2.65 3.79
CA ASP A 181 -19.18 1.54 4.34
C ASP A 181 -18.29 0.47 5.04
N SER A 182 -16.97 0.64 5.05
CA SER A 182 -16.02 -0.25 5.72
C SER A 182 -15.04 0.53 6.59
N GLU A 183 -14.29 -0.19 7.43
CA GLU A 183 -13.25 0.37 8.29
C GLU A 183 -11.87 0.46 7.60
N THR A 184 -11.81 0.33 6.28
CA THR A 184 -10.57 0.38 5.51
C THR A 184 -9.92 1.76 5.66
N SER A 185 -8.74 1.77 6.24
CA SER A 185 -7.95 2.99 6.46
C SER A 185 -7.19 3.42 5.23
N MET A 186 -6.66 2.45 4.47
CA MET A 186 -5.86 2.65 3.26
C MET A 186 -6.14 1.53 2.25
N GLY A 187 -6.14 1.88 0.97
CA GLY A 187 -6.28 0.94 -0.13
C GLY A 187 -5.16 1.09 -1.16
N LEU A 188 -4.86 0.01 -1.87
CA LEU A 188 -3.96 0.01 -3.01
C LEU A 188 -4.74 -0.44 -4.25
N ILE A 189 -4.97 0.49 -5.19
CA ILE A 189 -5.66 0.18 -6.45
C ILE A 189 -4.75 -0.65 -7.34
N SER A 190 -5.28 -1.75 -7.84
CA SER A 190 -4.63 -2.59 -8.83
C SER A 190 -5.58 -2.94 -9.98
N THR A 191 -5.02 -3.37 -11.09
CA THR A 191 -5.77 -3.86 -12.23
C THR A 191 -5.20 -5.21 -12.67
N PRO A 192 -6.02 -6.15 -13.15
CA PRO A 192 -5.50 -7.40 -13.70
C PRO A 192 -4.55 -7.13 -14.87
N PRO A 193 -3.38 -7.79 -14.92
CA PRO A 193 -2.49 -7.69 -16.07
C PRO A 193 -3.16 -8.28 -17.31
N GLY A 194 -2.83 -7.72 -18.48
CA GLY A 194 -3.39 -8.18 -19.75
C GLY A 194 -2.42 -7.92 -20.91
N PRO A 195 -2.63 -8.56 -22.06
CA PRO A 195 -1.75 -8.43 -23.21
C PRO A 195 -1.76 -7.02 -23.82
N TYR A 196 -2.74 -6.20 -23.46
CA TYR A 196 -2.92 -4.83 -23.96
C TYR A 196 -3.11 -3.88 -22.76
N PRO A 197 -2.04 -3.31 -22.23
CA PRO A 197 -2.10 -2.45 -21.04
C PRO A 197 -3.05 -1.24 -21.16
N GLN A 198 -3.21 -0.72 -22.37
CA GLN A 198 -4.11 0.40 -22.67
C GLN A 198 -5.60 0.02 -22.58
N GLU A 199 -5.91 -1.27 -22.64
CA GLU A 199 -7.27 -1.83 -22.51
C GLU A 199 -7.48 -2.52 -21.16
N ALA A 200 -6.65 -2.18 -20.18
CA ALA A 200 -6.82 -2.70 -18.81
C ALA A 200 -8.20 -2.33 -18.25
N VAL A 201 -8.73 -3.16 -17.36
CA VAL A 201 -10.01 -2.90 -16.67
C VAL A 201 -10.03 -1.52 -16.02
N VAL A 202 -8.90 -1.15 -15.43
CA VAL A 202 -8.60 0.22 -14.99
C VAL A 202 -7.22 0.59 -15.53
N PRO A 203 -7.11 1.52 -16.49
CA PRO A 203 -5.82 1.95 -17.00
C PRO A 203 -4.96 2.60 -15.90
N PRO A 204 -3.61 2.46 -15.95
CA PRO A 204 -2.72 3.04 -14.94
C PRO A 204 -2.91 4.54 -14.73
N LYS A 205 -3.17 5.30 -15.80
CA LYS A 205 -3.44 6.72 -15.72
C LYS A 205 -4.70 7.04 -14.90
N GLU A 206 -5.72 6.23 -15.03
CA GLU A 206 -6.97 6.39 -14.27
C GLU A 206 -6.77 5.99 -12.80
N MET A 207 -6.05 4.90 -12.52
CA MET A 207 -5.68 4.54 -11.14
C MET A 207 -4.92 5.67 -10.44
N ALA A 208 -3.93 6.27 -11.11
CA ALA A 208 -3.18 7.39 -10.58
C ALA A 208 -4.07 8.64 -10.35
N HIS A 209 -4.99 8.92 -11.26
CA HIS A 209 -5.93 10.04 -11.14
C HIS A 209 -6.87 9.86 -9.93
N ILE A 210 -7.48 8.69 -9.77
CA ILE A 210 -8.39 8.42 -8.64
C ILE A 210 -7.63 8.43 -7.31
N ARG A 211 -6.42 7.89 -7.26
CA ARG A 211 -5.53 8.01 -6.10
C ARG A 211 -5.33 9.48 -5.71
N ASP A 212 -4.94 10.31 -6.67
CA ASP A 212 -4.62 11.70 -6.41
C ASP A 212 -5.86 12.48 -5.96
N GLU A 213 -7.01 12.26 -6.60
CA GLU A 213 -8.28 12.91 -6.23
C GLU A 213 -8.75 12.46 -4.83
N LEU A 214 -8.72 11.18 -4.51
CA LEU A 214 -9.13 10.69 -3.20
C LEU A 214 -8.21 11.24 -2.09
N ASN A 215 -6.90 11.21 -2.32
CA ASN A 215 -5.93 11.74 -1.36
C ASN A 215 -6.09 13.24 -1.16
N ARG A 216 -6.39 13.99 -2.21
CA ARG A 216 -6.69 15.43 -2.14
C ARG A 216 -7.98 15.70 -1.35
N LEU A 217 -9.05 14.96 -1.61
CA LEU A 217 -10.34 15.15 -0.95
C LEU A 217 -10.29 14.82 0.55
N THR A 218 -9.48 13.86 0.93
CA THR A 218 -9.37 13.40 2.33
C THR A 218 -8.24 14.10 3.11
N ASP A 219 -7.46 14.98 2.45
CA ASP A 219 -6.22 15.57 3.00
C ASP A 219 -5.33 14.52 3.68
N SER A 220 -5.30 13.33 3.10
CA SER A 220 -4.54 12.20 3.65
C SER A 220 -4.20 11.20 2.55
N ARG A 221 -3.16 10.40 2.77
CA ARG A 221 -2.72 9.41 1.80
C ARG A 221 -3.46 8.08 2.01
N ARG A 222 -4.76 8.07 1.74
CA ARG A 222 -5.62 6.88 1.90
C ARG A 222 -5.58 5.93 0.72
N MET A 223 -5.12 6.37 -0.44
CA MET A 223 -5.06 5.58 -1.66
C MET A 223 -3.66 5.54 -2.23
N LEU A 224 -3.22 4.36 -2.60
CA LEU A 224 -2.03 4.08 -3.38
C LEU A 224 -2.44 3.48 -4.72
N ALA A 225 -1.56 3.53 -5.72
CA ALA A 225 -1.80 2.97 -7.05
C ALA A 225 -0.63 2.12 -7.54
N HIS A 226 -0.93 0.92 -8.01
CA HIS A 226 0.02 0.10 -8.75
C HIS A 226 0.32 0.68 -10.14
N GLY A 227 1.57 0.51 -10.58
CA GLY A 227 1.87 0.46 -12.01
C GLY A 227 1.46 -0.89 -12.58
N LEU A 228 1.11 -0.91 -13.85
CA LEU A 228 0.80 -2.14 -14.56
C LEU A 228 2.07 -2.73 -15.17
N VAL A 229 2.32 -4.00 -14.87
CA VAL A 229 3.45 -4.78 -15.40
C VAL A 229 2.92 -5.99 -16.16
N THR A 230 3.42 -6.19 -17.36
CA THR A 230 3.03 -7.30 -18.25
C THR A 230 4.30 -7.94 -18.84
N PRO A 231 5.07 -8.70 -18.04
CA PRO A 231 6.44 -9.15 -18.40
C PRO A 231 6.54 -9.91 -19.72
N GLN A 232 5.47 -10.57 -20.17
CA GLN A 232 5.41 -11.27 -21.44
C GLN A 232 5.55 -10.35 -22.67
N LEU A 233 5.41 -9.05 -22.51
CA LEU A 233 5.64 -8.07 -23.57
C LEU A 233 7.12 -7.67 -23.74
N GLY A 234 7.98 -8.14 -22.83
CA GLY A 234 9.44 -7.96 -22.90
C GLY A 234 9.83 -6.48 -22.87
N LYS A 235 10.64 -6.05 -23.87
CA LYS A 235 11.17 -4.67 -23.91
C LYS A 235 10.08 -3.59 -23.93
N ALA A 236 8.98 -3.82 -24.60
CA ALA A 236 7.88 -2.88 -24.66
C ALA A 236 7.25 -2.62 -23.28
N ASP A 237 7.22 -3.64 -22.42
CA ASP A 237 6.75 -3.47 -21.05
C ASP A 237 7.72 -2.67 -20.18
N LEU A 238 9.04 -2.86 -20.36
CA LEU A 238 10.04 -2.05 -19.66
C LEU A 238 9.93 -0.57 -20.03
N GLU A 239 9.79 -0.24 -21.30
CA GLU A 239 9.56 1.13 -21.78
C GLU A 239 8.26 1.72 -21.20
N PHE A 240 7.21 0.90 -21.09
CA PHE A 240 5.95 1.30 -20.48
C PHE A 240 6.06 1.50 -18.96
N MET A 241 6.85 0.67 -18.25
CA MET A 241 7.15 0.87 -16.83
C MET A 241 7.91 2.18 -16.60
N GLU A 242 8.93 2.48 -17.41
CA GLU A 242 9.67 3.74 -17.31
C GLU A 242 8.75 4.95 -17.52
N LEU A 243 7.85 4.88 -18.49
CA LEU A 243 6.86 5.93 -18.74
C LEU A 243 5.92 6.12 -17.54
N GLN A 244 5.39 5.03 -16.98
CA GLN A 244 4.54 5.07 -15.79
C GLN A 244 5.29 5.66 -14.59
N ALA A 245 6.53 5.22 -14.34
CA ALA A 245 7.35 5.75 -13.26
C ALA A 245 7.58 7.25 -13.39
N ALA A 246 7.86 7.73 -14.61
CA ALA A 246 8.13 9.13 -14.88
C ALA A 246 6.88 10.02 -14.80
N THR A 247 5.69 9.50 -15.16
CA THR A 247 4.49 10.33 -15.36
C THR A 247 3.41 10.14 -14.31
N LEU A 248 3.29 8.95 -13.70
CA LEU A 248 2.17 8.59 -12.83
C LEU A 248 2.55 8.47 -11.35
N LYS A 249 3.84 8.56 -11.02
CA LYS A 249 4.33 8.42 -9.63
C LYS A 249 3.75 7.18 -8.94
N VAL A 250 3.85 6.03 -9.61
CA VAL A 250 3.31 4.77 -9.08
C VAL A 250 3.90 4.43 -7.71
N ASP A 251 3.07 3.88 -6.82
CA ASP A 251 3.46 3.57 -5.45
C ASP A 251 4.02 2.14 -5.32
N ALA A 252 3.60 1.24 -6.20
CA ALA A 252 4.05 -0.16 -6.27
C ALA A 252 3.89 -0.73 -7.68
N TRP A 253 4.45 -1.93 -7.91
CA TRP A 253 4.37 -2.68 -9.17
C TRP A 253 3.74 -4.05 -8.97
#